data_7f0f68366f5cdfefd9e795b715a69ed9
#
_entry.id   7f0f68366f5cdfefd9e795b715a69ed9
#
_cell.length_a   1.000
_cell.length_b   1.000
_cell.length_c   1.000
_cell.angle_alpha   90.00
_cell.angle_beta   90.00
_cell.angle_gamma   90.00
#
_symmetry.space_group_name_H-M   'P 1'
#
loop_
_entity.id
_entity.type
_entity.pdbx_description
1 polymer ?
#
loop_
_entity_poly.entity_id
_entity_poly.type
_entity_poly.pdbx_seq_one_letter_code
_entity_poly.pdbx_strand_id
1 'polypeptide(L)'
;MLFRSINACLNAACTVLLLLGWNFIRTGRRDAHRSCMIGALCTSAAFLACYLYYHWRMQQEHGAAHTKFVDPAWFRPIYLAILFTHLIGAIAIVPLVLLTVSRAAKENFPAHKAVARWTLPIWLYVSVTGVVIYLLLYQVFPQAKGVISN
;
A
#
# COMPACT_ATOMS: atom_id res chain seq x y z
N MET A 1 12.27 12.51 7.08
CA MET A 1 11.49 12.89 5.90
C MET A 1 11.64 11.89 4.74
N LEU A 2 12.84 11.45 4.41
CA LEU A 2 13.14 10.59 3.25
C LEU A 2 12.29 9.30 3.20
N PHE A 3 12.22 8.52 4.27
CA PHE A 3 11.47 7.25 4.31
C PHE A 3 9.97 7.40 4.04
N ARG A 4 9.36 8.49 4.47
CA ARG A 4 7.93 8.75 4.27
C ARG A 4 7.62 9.01 2.80
N SER A 5 8.44 9.81 2.14
CA SER A 5 8.32 10.11 0.71
C SER A 5 8.61 8.88 -0.16
N ILE A 6 9.62 8.07 0.20
CA ILE A 6 9.90 6.80 -0.47
C ILE A 6 8.70 5.87 -0.40
N ASN A 7 8.07 5.73 0.77
CA ASN A 7 6.89 4.87 0.93
C ASN A 7 5.71 5.34 0.05
N ALA A 8 5.48 6.65 -0.06
CA ALA A 8 4.45 7.19 -0.94
C ALA A 8 4.78 6.94 -2.42
N CYS A 9 6.03 7.12 -2.82
CA CYS A 9 6.48 6.84 -4.19
C CYS A 9 6.35 5.35 -4.54
N LEU A 10 6.67 4.44 -3.63
CA LEU A 10 6.51 3.00 -3.84
C LEU A 10 5.04 2.63 -4.02
N ASN A 11 4.13 3.17 -3.23
CA ASN A 11 2.69 2.96 -3.40
C ASN A 11 2.17 3.55 -4.71
N ALA A 12 2.63 4.74 -5.11
CA ALA A 12 2.27 5.34 -6.39
C ALA A 12 2.77 4.50 -7.57
N ALA A 13 4.02 4.03 -7.52
CA ALA A 13 4.59 3.15 -8.53
C ALA A 13 3.82 1.82 -8.61
N CYS A 14 3.47 1.23 -7.48
CA CYS A 14 2.63 0.04 -7.40
C CYS A 14 1.27 0.28 -8.08
N THR A 15 0.60 1.39 -7.78
CA THR A 15 -0.68 1.77 -8.39
C THR A 15 -0.58 1.82 -9.92
N VAL A 16 0.45 2.48 -10.46
CA VAL A 16 0.66 2.58 -11.91
C VAL A 16 0.91 1.20 -12.51
N LEU A 17 1.76 0.37 -11.90
CA LEU A 17 2.06 -0.98 -12.37
C LEU A 17 0.82 -1.89 -12.37
N LEU A 18 -0.04 -1.79 -11.36
CA LEU A 18 -1.28 -2.54 -11.29
C LEU A 18 -2.25 -2.15 -12.41
N LEU A 19 -2.41 -0.86 -12.66
CA LEU A 19 -3.27 -0.34 -13.74
C LEU A 19 -2.75 -0.74 -15.12
N LEU A 20 -1.46 -0.60 -15.36
CA LEU A 20 -0.82 -1.02 -16.61
C LEU A 20 -0.93 -2.54 -16.81
N GLY A 21 -0.65 -3.32 -15.76
CA GLY A 21 -0.77 -4.76 -15.82
C GLY A 21 -2.19 -5.25 -16.10
N TRP A 22 -3.18 -4.59 -15.51
CA TRP A 22 -4.59 -4.87 -15.81
C TRP A 22 -4.94 -4.53 -17.26
N ASN A 23 -4.50 -3.38 -17.77
CA ASN A 23 -4.70 -3.01 -19.17
C ASN A 23 -4.04 -4.01 -20.13
N PHE A 24 -2.80 -4.45 -19.83
CA PHE A 24 -2.09 -5.40 -20.66
C PHE A 24 -2.78 -6.77 -20.73
N ILE A 25 -3.32 -7.27 -19.62
CA ILE A 25 -4.05 -8.56 -19.67
C ILE A 25 -5.35 -8.45 -20.44
N ARG A 26 -6.02 -7.30 -20.38
CA ARG A 26 -7.24 -7.06 -21.18
C ARG A 26 -6.96 -6.97 -22.68
N THR A 27 -5.78 -6.51 -23.07
CA THR A 27 -5.32 -6.42 -24.47
C THR A 27 -4.59 -7.68 -24.94
N GLY A 28 -4.60 -8.77 -24.15
CA GLY A 28 -3.99 -10.05 -24.52
C GLY A 28 -2.47 -10.12 -24.34
N ARG A 29 -1.81 -9.08 -23.82
CA ARG A 29 -0.35 -8.99 -23.63
C ARG A 29 0.07 -9.62 -22.30
N ARG A 30 0.11 -10.97 -22.25
CA ARG A 30 0.36 -11.74 -21.04
C ARG A 30 1.74 -11.49 -20.43
N ASP A 31 2.79 -11.37 -21.25
CA ASP A 31 4.16 -11.14 -20.76
C ASP A 31 4.30 -9.75 -20.13
N ALA A 32 3.72 -8.72 -20.74
CA ALA A 32 3.70 -7.38 -20.18
C ALA A 32 2.91 -7.33 -18.86
N HIS A 33 1.77 -8.02 -18.78
CA HIS A 33 1.03 -8.20 -17.52
C HIS A 33 1.90 -8.84 -16.44
N ARG A 34 2.56 -9.96 -16.76
CA ARG A 34 3.45 -10.67 -15.84
C ARG A 34 4.55 -9.75 -15.30
N SER A 35 5.21 -9.00 -16.18
CA SER A 35 6.28 -8.07 -15.79
C SER A 35 5.77 -6.96 -14.86
N CYS A 36 4.60 -6.37 -15.17
CA CYS A 36 3.97 -5.37 -14.32
C CYS A 36 3.59 -5.94 -12.94
N MET A 37 3.07 -7.15 -12.88
CA MET A 37 2.67 -7.80 -11.61
C MET A 37 3.90 -8.13 -10.75
N ILE A 38 5.00 -8.58 -11.35
CA ILE A 38 6.28 -8.80 -10.65
C ILE A 38 6.81 -7.46 -10.12
N GLY A 39 6.80 -6.41 -10.94
CA GLY A 39 7.18 -5.07 -10.51
C GLY A 39 6.33 -4.55 -9.35
N ALA A 40 5.00 -4.72 -9.42
CA ALA A 40 4.09 -4.35 -8.33
C ALA A 40 4.38 -5.14 -7.05
N LEU A 41 4.69 -6.43 -7.17
CA LEU A 41 5.08 -7.27 -6.02
C LEU A 41 6.39 -6.78 -5.38
N CYS A 42 7.40 -6.48 -6.19
CA CYS A 42 8.68 -5.96 -5.70
C CYS A 42 8.52 -4.60 -5.01
N THR A 43 7.74 -3.68 -5.58
CA THR A 43 7.48 -2.37 -4.96
C THR A 43 6.70 -2.49 -3.66
N SER A 44 5.72 -3.40 -3.59
CA SER A 44 4.97 -3.67 -2.36
C SER A 44 5.83 -4.32 -1.28
N ALA A 45 6.71 -5.25 -1.64
CA ALA A 45 7.65 -5.86 -0.69
C ALA A 45 8.65 -4.84 -0.16
N ALA A 46 9.19 -3.98 -1.03
CA ALA A 46 10.07 -2.88 -0.64
C ALA A 46 9.35 -1.89 0.28
N PHE A 47 8.10 -1.52 -0.05
CA PHE A 47 7.26 -0.70 0.82
C PHE A 47 7.09 -1.32 2.21
N LEU A 48 6.71 -2.59 2.28
CA LEU A 48 6.49 -3.27 3.55
C LEU A 48 7.77 -3.31 4.40
N ALA A 49 8.91 -3.62 3.79
CA ALA A 49 10.20 -3.62 4.46
C ALA A 49 10.57 -2.22 5.01
N CYS A 50 10.44 -1.18 4.19
CA CYS A 50 10.68 0.20 4.60
C CYS A 50 9.71 0.65 5.71
N TYR A 51 8.44 0.27 5.59
CA TYR A 51 7.41 0.58 6.57
C TYR A 51 7.73 -0.03 7.94
N LEU A 52 8.00 -1.34 7.97
CA LEU A 52 8.32 -2.06 9.20
C LEU A 52 9.61 -1.54 9.85
N TYR A 53 10.64 -1.29 9.05
CA TYR A 53 11.91 -0.72 9.52
C TYR A 53 11.71 0.68 10.13
N TYR A 54 10.95 1.53 9.45
CA TYR A 54 10.64 2.87 9.94
C TYR A 54 9.88 2.83 11.27
N HIS A 55 8.85 1.97 11.38
CA HIS A 55 8.06 1.85 12.61
C HIS A 55 8.87 1.25 13.76
N TRP A 56 9.71 0.27 13.47
CA TRP A 56 10.63 -0.30 14.46
C TRP A 56 11.59 0.77 15.00
N ARG A 57 12.20 1.57 14.14
CA ARG A 57 13.06 2.68 14.55
C ARG A 57 12.32 3.74 15.37
N MET A 58 11.15 4.16 14.94
CA MET A 58 10.33 5.12 15.66
C MET A 58 9.98 4.64 17.07
N GLN A 59 9.67 3.36 17.22
CA GLN A 59 9.41 2.76 18.52
C GLN A 59 10.63 2.80 19.43
N GLN A 60 11.82 2.54 18.90
CA GLN A 60 13.07 2.55 19.68
C GLN A 60 13.50 3.98 20.08
N GLU A 61 13.35 4.94 19.17
CA GLU A 61 13.87 6.30 19.38
C GLU A 61 12.89 7.20 20.16
N HIS A 62 11.58 6.98 20.01
CA HIS A 62 10.55 7.91 20.51
C HIS A 62 9.45 7.25 21.35
N GLY A 63 9.49 5.94 21.56
CA GLY A 63 8.46 5.21 22.30
C GLY A 63 7.07 5.23 21.62
N ALA A 64 6.97 5.70 20.36
CA ALA A 64 5.74 5.81 19.61
C ALA A 64 5.92 5.32 18.18
N ALA A 65 5.10 4.36 17.78
CA ALA A 65 5.21 3.71 16.48
C ALA A 65 4.66 4.52 15.30
N HIS A 66 3.91 5.60 15.53
CA HIS A 66 3.25 6.33 14.44
C HIS A 66 2.97 7.80 14.80
N THR A 67 2.85 8.64 13.75
CA THR A 67 2.41 10.04 13.89
C THR A 67 0.89 10.05 14.02
N LYS A 68 0.38 10.67 15.07
CA LYS A 68 -1.07 10.81 15.29
C LYS A 68 -1.63 11.96 14.44
N PHE A 69 -2.79 11.74 13.82
CA PHE A 69 -3.57 12.79 13.18
C PHE A 69 -4.40 13.50 14.23
N VAL A 70 -4.12 14.79 14.46
CA VAL A 70 -4.77 15.60 15.50
C VAL A 70 -5.60 16.72 14.89
N ASP A 71 -5.03 17.47 13.95
CA ASP A 71 -5.65 18.63 13.32
C ASP A 71 -5.81 18.46 11.81
N PRO A 72 -6.95 18.93 11.24
CA PRO A 72 -8.11 19.51 11.90
C PRO A 72 -9.04 18.44 12.51
N ALA A 73 -9.56 18.73 13.70
CA ALA A 73 -10.40 17.77 14.46
C ALA A 73 -11.66 17.31 13.70
N TRP A 74 -12.24 18.16 12.87
CA TRP A 74 -13.42 17.82 12.05
C TRP A 74 -13.14 16.80 10.94
N PHE A 75 -11.88 16.73 10.43
CA PHE A 75 -11.48 15.78 9.39
C PHE A 75 -10.96 14.45 9.98
N ARG A 76 -10.60 14.45 11.26
CA ARG A 76 -10.05 13.28 11.95
C ARG A 76 -10.90 12.00 11.79
N PRO A 77 -12.23 11.99 11.92
CA PRO A 77 -13.01 10.76 11.75
C PRO A 77 -12.93 10.21 10.32
N ILE A 78 -12.87 11.08 9.30
CA ILE A 78 -12.71 10.68 7.89
C ILE A 78 -11.33 10.04 7.69
N TYR A 79 -10.28 10.69 8.18
CA TYR A 79 -8.92 10.14 8.12
C TYR A 79 -8.83 8.77 8.81
N LEU A 80 -9.39 8.62 10.00
CA LEU A 80 -9.40 7.38 10.75
C LEU A 80 -10.17 6.27 10.03
N ALA A 81 -11.27 6.58 9.35
CA ALA A 81 -12.02 5.63 8.54
C ALA A 81 -11.18 5.13 7.34
N ILE A 82 -10.49 6.03 6.64
CA ILE A 82 -9.58 5.67 5.54
C ILE A 82 -8.42 4.80 6.07
N LEU A 83 -7.81 5.21 7.18
CA LEU A 83 -6.71 4.46 7.79
C LEU A 83 -7.15 3.07 8.23
N PHE A 84 -8.32 2.94 8.84
CA PHE A 84 -8.84 1.66 9.33
C PHE A 84 -9.13 0.69 8.17
N THR A 85 -9.82 1.16 7.14
CA THR A 85 -10.12 0.33 5.95
C THR A 85 -8.86 -0.02 5.17
N HIS A 86 -7.90 0.91 5.08
CA HIS A 86 -6.58 0.65 4.51
C HIS A 86 -5.84 -0.45 5.28
N LEU A 87 -5.84 -0.41 6.59
CA LEU A 87 -5.16 -1.40 7.43
C LEU A 87 -5.77 -2.80 7.28
N ILE A 88 -7.10 -2.90 7.26
CA ILE A 88 -7.79 -4.18 6.98
C ILE A 88 -7.39 -4.70 5.60
N GLY A 89 -7.42 -3.84 4.58
CA GLY A 89 -7.00 -4.19 3.23
C GLY A 89 -5.53 -4.63 3.16
N ALA A 90 -4.63 -3.94 3.88
CA ALA A 90 -3.22 -4.26 3.93
C ALA A 90 -2.93 -5.63 4.58
N ILE A 91 -3.71 -6.02 5.57
CA ILE A 91 -3.62 -7.36 6.16
C ILE A 91 -4.17 -8.41 5.19
N ALA A 92 -5.32 -8.14 4.58
CA ALA A 92 -5.99 -9.08 3.68
C ALA A 92 -5.22 -9.31 2.36
N ILE A 93 -4.51 -8.28 1.87
CA ILE A 93 -3.83 -8.38 0.57
C ILE A 93 -2.65 -9.35 0.59
N VAL A 94 -1.97 -9.53 1.70
CA VAL A 94 -0.79 -10.40 1.79
C VAL A 94 -1.13 -11.84 1.42
N PRO A 95 -2.08 -12.53 2.08
CA PRO A 95 -2.44 -13.89 1.70
C PRO A 95 -3.07 -13.98 0.30
N LEU A 96 -3.85 -12.95 -0.11
CA LEU A 96 -4.46 -12.92 -1.43
C LEU A 96 -3.42 -12.85 -2.56
N VAL A 97 -2.40 -12.01 -2.41
CA VAL A 97 -1.31 -11.90 -3.39
C VAL A 97 -0.53 -13.21 -3.45
N LEU A 98 -0.14 -13.79 -2.30
CA LEU A 98 0.58 -15.06 -2.24
C LEU A 98 -0.20 -16.18 -2.93
N LEU A 99 -1.51 -16.26 -2.69
CA LEU A 99 -2.38 -17.25 -3.32
C LEU A 99 -2.49 -17.01 -4.83
N THR A 100 -2.64 -15.76 -5.26
CA THR A 100 -2.76 -15.39 -6.67
C THR A 100 -1.48 -15.73 -7.44
N VAL A 101 -0.31 -15.37 -6.88
CA VAL A 101 1.00 -15.65 -7.47
C VAL A 101 1.29 -17.14 -7.52
N SER A 102 0.98 -17.88 -6.44
CA SER A 102 1.21 -19.34 -6.40
C SER A 102 0.39 -20.07 -7.48
N ARG A 103 -0.83 -19.64 -7.75
CA ARG A 103 -1.67 -20.22 -8.80
C ARG A 103 -1.14 -19.89 -10.21
N ALA A 104 -0.62 -18.67 -10.41
CA ALA A 104 0.04 -18.30 -11.66
C ALA A 104 1.32 -19.11 -11.88
N ALA A 105 2.14 -19.30 -10.84
CA ALA A 105 3.36 -20.09 -10.91
C ALA A 105 3.12 -21.58 -11.21
N LYS A 106 1.96 -22.11 -10.81
CA LYS A 106 1.49 -23.46 -11.13
C LYS A 106 0.75 -23.56 -12.48
N GLU A 107 0.77 -22.48 -13.26
CA GLU A 107 0.06 -22.38 -14.55
C GLU A 107 -1.47 -22.64 -14.47
N ASN A 108 -2.03 -22.62 -13.26
CA ASN A 108 -3.47 -22.78 -13.06
C ASN A 108 -4.19 -21.42 -13.26
N PHE A 109 -4.30 -21.02 -14.52
CA PHE A 109 -4.86 -19.73 -14.90
C PHE A 109 -6.36 -19.56 -14.57
N PRO A 110 -7.24 -20.60 -14.65
CA PRO A 110 -8.61 -20.47 -14.19
C PRO A 110 -8.68 -20.10 -12.69
N ALA A 111 -7.92 -20.80 -11.85
CA ALA A 111 -7.86 -20.55 -10.43
C ALA A 111 -7.16 -19.20 -10.10
N HIS A 112 -6.12 -18.82 -10.89
CA HIS A 112 -5.50 -17.51 -10.80
C HIS A 112 -6.53 -16.39 -11.04
N LYS A 113 -7.30 -16.46 -12.12
CA LYS A 113 -8.33 -15.46 -12.45
C LYS A 113 -9.42 -15.37 -11.37
N ALA A 114 -9.83 -16.50 -10.81
CA ALA A 114 -10.86 -16.54 -9.77
C ALA A 114 -10.45 -15.77 -8.51
N VAL A 115 -9.16 -15.78 -8.13
CA VAL A 115 -8.65 -15.02 -6.98
C VAL A 115 -8.25 -13.60 -7.38
N ALA A 116 -7.62 -13.44 -8.55
CA ALA A 116 -7.11 -12.15 -9.02
C ALA A 116 -8.19 -11.07 -9.13
N ARG A 117 -9.43 -11.46 -9.44
CA ARG A 117 -10.58 -10.52 -9.49
C ARG A 117 -10.89 -9.85 -8.16
N TRP A 118 -10.48 -10.45 -7.04
CA TRP A 118 -10.57 -9.87 -5.69
C TRP A 118 -9.27 -9.23 -5.26
N THR A 119 -8.16 -9.90 -5.57
CA THR A 119 -6.82 -9.41 -5.23
C THR A 119 -6.52 -8.06 -5.87
N LEU A 120 -6.80 -7.89 -7.16
CA LEU A 120 -6.47 -6.68 -7.89
C LEU A 120 -7.16 -5.42 -7.33
N PRO A 121 -8.50 -5.38 -7.12
CA PRO A 121 -9.15 -4.18 -6.58
C PRO A 121 -8.74 -3.90 -5.14
N ILE A 122 -8.52 -4.91 -4.30
CA ILE A 122 -8.06 -4.71 -2.93
C ILE A 122 -6.63 -4.19 -2.93
N TRP A 123 -5.74 -4.74 -3.75
CA TRP A 123 -4.36 -4.27 -3.88
C TRP A 123 -4.29 -2.84 -4.38
N LEU A 124 -5.07 -2.52 -5.40
CA LEU A 124 -5.17 -1.16 -5.93
C LEU A 124 -5.69 -0.18 -4.87
N TYR A 125 -6.74 -0.56 -4.13
CA TYR A 125 -7.27 0.24 -3.04
C TYR A 125 -6.22 0.53 -1.96
N VAL A 126 -5.48 -0.48 -1.51
CA VAL A 126 -4.42 -0.34 -0.50
C VAL A 126 -3.30 0.57 -1.01
N SER A 127 -2.87 0.40 -2.27
CA SER A 127 -1.81 1.22 -2.85
C SER A 127 -2.23 2.69 -2.98
N VAL A 128 -3.44 2.97 -3.46
CA VAL A 128 -3.97 4.33 -3.59
C VAL A 128 -4.18 4.99 -2.23
N THR A 129 -4.83 4.29 -1.30
CA THR A 129 -5.09 4.84 0.04
C THR A 129 -3.81 5.05 0.83
N GLY A 130 -2.77 4.26 0.61
CA GLY A 130 -1.45 4.49 1.18
C GLY A 130 -0.84 5.84 0.76
N VAL A 131 -1.00 6.23 -0.52
CA VAL A 131 -0.61 7.57 -1.01
C VAL A 131 -1.49 8.66 -0.39
N VAL A 132 -2.81 8.43 -0.35
CA VAL A 132 -3.77 9.38 0.23
C VAL A 132 -3.47 9.65 1.71
N ILE A 133 -3.22 8.61 2.50
CA ILE A 133 -2.87 8.74 3.92
C ILE A 133 -1.59 9.58 4.09
N TYR A 134 -0.57 9.33 3.25
CA TYR A 134 0.65 10.12 3.28
C TYR A 134 0.39 11.60 2.97
N LEU A 135 -0.37 11.88 1.91
CA LEU A 135 -0.69 13.25 1.51
C LEU A 135 -1.49 13.97 2.60
N LEU A 136 -2.49 13.32 3.18
CA LEU A 136 -3.30 13.88 4.25
C LEU A 136 -2.47 14.21 5.49
N LEU A 137 -1.58 13.32 5.88
CA LEU A 137 -0.82 13.44 7.13
C LEU A 137 0.36 14.42 7.04
N TYR A 138 0.93 14.59 5.84
CA TYR A 138 2.20 15.31 5.68
C TYR A 138 2.17 16.50 4.73
N GLN A 139 1.22 16.54 3.80
CA GLN A 139 1.14 17.60 2.78
C GLN A 139 -0.08 18.49 2.95
N VAL A 140 -1.27 17.90 3.10
CA VAL A 140 -2.54 18.65 3.19
C VAL A 140 -2.74 19.20 4.60
N PHE A 141 -2.54 18.35 5.60
CA PHE A 141 -2.66 18.70 7.00
C PHE A 141 -1.37 18.33 7.74
N PRO A 142 -0.28 19.10 7.56
CA PRO A 142 0.99 18.78 8.21
C PRO A 142 0.80 18.77 9.72
N GLN A 143 0.90 17.60 10.33
CA GLN A 143 0.83 17.50 11.78
C GLN A 143 2.06 18.14 12.38
N ALA A 144 1.89 19.11 13.27
CA ALA A 144 2.97 19.82 13.92
C ALA A 144 3.94 18.82 14.54
N LYS A 145 5.24 19.04 14.32
CA LYS A 145 6.30 18.33 15.03
C LYS A 145 6.22 18.76 16.50
N GLY A 146 5.59 17.97 17.28
CA GLY A 146 5.60 18.25 18.70
C GLY A 146 4.23 18.18 19.33
N VAL A 147 3.87 17.03 19.76
CA VAL A 147 3.55 16.88 21.16
C VAL A 147 4.47 15.77 21.68
N ILE A 148 5.75 16.07 21.73
CA ILE A 148 6.56 15.63 22.83
C ILE A 148 6.30 16.71 23.91
N SER A 149 5.15 16.65 24.55
CA SER A 149 5.00 17.31 25.83
C SER A 149 5.23 16.24 26.88
N ASN A 150 6.24 16.52 27.66
CA ASN A 150 6.59 16.05 28.99
C ASN A 150 5.52 15.19 29.69
#